data_9da945edc8f1a718d99e0713aeffcb14
#
_entry.id   9da945edc8f1a718d99e0713aeffcb14
#
_cell.length_a   1.000
_cell.length_b   1.000
_cell.length_c   1.000
_cell.angle_alpha   90.00
_cell.angle_beta   90.00
_cell.angle_gamma   90.00
#
_symmetry.space_group_name_H-M   'P 1'
#
loop_
_entity.id
_entity.type
_entity.pdbx_description
1 polymer ?
#
loop_
_entity_poly.entity_id
_entity_poly.type
_entity_poly.pdbx_seq_one_letter_code
_entity_poly.pdbx_strand_id
1 'polypeptide(L)'
;MAKRVLSNEEVKTIISEYENGFIGIESLASKYKVGKMKIRTILDDNGISIKTKGAQITIGNSNEIEQSKIGRYEPSNEDKALIAVCKRTGKEYDDVNNLSGALTRHIVDIYGDVPIPTNTYQRKKYELVNGKKWFEDYFDIIEEAKSDVIKCCLCDWTTNDITNSSGSLTKHIYNEHNLSILEYTFKFPNEKKFWLTSLSYNNIINDDDSSVKCLECDEKFIGLTDTHMQSAHNISLNEYKLKYGDDVQIISNNTSKLISDLTKVYNANKENTFTSKGQLEVVKYIEDVLGFKCSINNRSVLGGLEIDILINEKEIGIEYNGLFYHSESRGKHKTYHLDKTKLAESKGVKLIHIFEDEWLYKQDIVKDRLRTILGVKIDKIFARKCVIREIDSVEKDLFLNNIHIQGTDKSSVRLGAFYNDELVGVMTFSKLRKVLGSKNESDSEYELLRFANKSVIGLVSKFLKHFITNYNPTKVISYADRRWSPIADNCVYKKVGFKYIGETKPNYWYSKNSKTREYRYNYRKDILVSKGYDANKTEFEIMNELGYERIWDCGSFKFELIP
;
A
#
# COMPACT_ATOMS: atom_id res chain seq x y z
N MET A 1 -38.18 0.48 -24.25
CA MET A 1 -37.39 1.08 -25.35
C MET A 1 -37.25 0.04 -26.45
N ALA A 2 -37.64 0.38 -27.69
CA ALA A 2 -37.54 -0.54 -28.83
C ALA A 2 -36.05 -0.91 -29.08
N LYS A 3 -35.77 -2.20 -29.27
CA LYS A 3 -34.42 -2.67 -29.60
C LYS A 3 -34.03 -2.13 -30.98
N ARG A 4 -32.96 -1.32 -31.05
CA ARG A 4 -32.45 -0.82 -32.34
C ARG A 4 -32.03 -1.99 -33.22
N VAL A 5 -32.55 -2.00 -34.46
CA VAL A 5 -32.16 -2.96 -35.51
C VAL A 5 -31.04 -2.30 -36.34
N LEU A 6 -29.93 -2.99 -36.52
CA LEU A 6 -28.81 -2.53 -37.34
C LEU A 6 -29.07 -2.92 -38.81
N SER A 7 -28.69 -2.04 -39.74
CA SER A 7 -28.71 -2.35 -41.18
C SER A 7 -27.58 -3.29 -41.58
N ASN A 8 -27.69 -3.96 -42.72
CA ASN A 8 -26.64 -4.85 -43.24
C ASN A 8 -25.33 -4.10 -43.52
N GLU A 9 -25.40 -2.80 -43.87
CA GLU A 9 -24.18 -1.96 -44.03
C GLU A 9 -23.53 -1.63 -42.70
N GLU A 10 -24.29 -1.33 -41.66
CA GLU A 10 -23.80 -1.10 -40.31
C GLU A 10 -23.12 -2.38 -39.76
N VAL A 11 -23.69 -3.56 -40.03
CA VAL A 11 -23.08 -4.85 -39.63
C VAL A 11 -21.74 -5.08 -40.30
N LYS A 12 -21.65 -4.85 -41.64
CA LYS A 12 -20.37 -4.96 -42.36
C LYS A 12 -19.32 -3.98 -41.83
N THR A 13 -19.73 -2.74 -41.52
CA THR A 13 -18.83 -1.73 -41.00
C THR A 13 -18.35 -2.11 -39.58
N ILE A 14 -19.20 -2.66 -38.72
CA ILE A 14 -18.82 -3.16 -37.39
C ILE A 14 -17.77 -4.25 -37.50
N ILE A 15 -17.95 -5.21 -38.43
CA ILE A 15 -16.99 -6.29 -38.66
C ILE A 15 -15.66 -5.71 -39.12
N SER A 16 -15.65 -4.88 -40.14
CA SER A 16 -14.44 -4.25 -40.67
C SER A 16 -13.68 -3.42 -39.63
N GLU A 17 -14.39 -2.63 -38.82
CA GLU A 17 -13.80 -1.82 -37.76
C GLU A 17 -13.20 -2.68 -36.64
N TYR A 18 -13.79 -3.84 -36.35
CA TYR A 18 -13.29 -4.79 -35.36
C TYR A 18 -12.05 -5.55 -35.86
N GLU A 19 -12.09 -6.07 -37.10
CA GLU A 19 -10.99 -6.81 -37.72
C GLU A 19 -9.74 -5.94 -37.93
N ASN A 20 -9.91 -4.69 -38.34
CA ASN A 20 -8.81 -3.75 -38.51
C ASN A 20 -8.18 -3.30 -37.19
N GLY A 21 -8.65 -3.77 -36.05
CA GLY A 21 -8.03 -3.60 -34.74
C GLY A 21 -8.15 -2.22 -34.13
N PHE A 22 -8.92 -1.31 -34.72
CA PHE A 22 -9.01 0.08 -34.26
C PHE A 22 -10.05 0.31 -33.15
N ILE A 23 -11.07 -0.55 -33.02
CA ILE A 23 -12.17 -0.31 -32.07
C ILE A 23 -12.57 -1.62 -31.36
N GLY A 24 -12.61 -1.60 -30.01
CA GLY A 24 -13.06 -2.72 -29.19
C GLY A 24 -14.60 -2.84 -29.08
N ILE A 25 -15.10 -4.00 -28.63
CA ILE A 25 -16.54 -4.29 -28.50
C ILE A 25 -17.32 -3.22 -27.70
N GLU A 26 -16.70 -2.66 -26.66
CA GLU A 26 -17.35 -1.61 -25.83
C GLU A 26 -17.54 -0.31 -26.61
N SER A 27 -16.53 0.08 -27.36
CA SER A 27 -16.56 1.30 -28.19
C SER A 27 -17.51 1.15 -29.37
N LEU A 28 -17.56 -0.03 -30.00
CA LEU A 28 -18.52 -0.34 -31.06
C LEU A 28 -19.95 -0.33 -30.51
N ALA A 29 -20.21 -0.93 -29.35
CA ALA A 29 -21.52 -0.92 -28.70
C ALA A 29 -22.00 0.51 -28.41
N SER A 30 -21.10 1.37 -27.95
CA SER A 30 -21.36 2.79 -27.70
C SER A 30 -21.61 3.56 -29.01
N LYS A 31 -20.75 3.38 -30.03
CA LYS A 31 -20.82 4.07 -31.32
C LYS A 31 -22.14 3.78 -32.05
N TYR A 32 -22.54 2.50 -32.08
CA TYR A 32 -23.76 2.08 -32.78
C TYR A 32 -25.01 2.07 -31.89
N LYS A 33 -24.89 2.51 -30.61
CA LYS A 33 -25.97 2.60 -29.61
C LYS A 33 -26.74 1.29 -29.45
N VAL A 34 -26.00 0.16 -29.33
CA VAL A 34 -26.52 -1.19 -29.10
C VAL A 34 -25.84 -1.84 -27.90
N GLY A 35 -26.41 -2.91 -27.37
CA GLY A 35 -25.80 -3.66 -26.27
C GLY A 35 -24.54 -4.42 -26.70
N LYS A 36 -23.54 -4.55 -25.80
CA LYS A 36 -22.29 -5.32 -26.03
C LYS A 36 -22.54 -6.75 -26.52
N MET A 37 -23.58 -7.40 -26.00
CA MET A 37 -23.98 -8.74 -26.44
C MET A 37 -24.39 -8.76 -27.92
N LYS A 38 -25.05 -7.71 -28.41
CA LYS A 38 -25.44 -7.62 -29.83
C LYS A 38 -24.22 -7.54 -30.74
N ILE A 39 -23.19 -6.78 -30.36
CA ILE A 39 -21.93 -6.73 -31.10
C ILE A 39 -21.22 -8.09 -31.08
N ARG A 40 -21.20 -8.79 -29.93
CA ARG A 40 -20.64 -10.14 -29.84
C ARG A 40 -21.35 -11.11 -30.76
N THR A 41 -22.67 -11.15 -30.72
CA THR A 41 -23.47 -12.02 -31.61
C THR A 41 -23.16 -11.74 -33.08
N ILE A 42 -23.04 -10.46 -33.49
CA ILE A 42 -22.69 -10.11 -34.88
C ILE A 42 -21.31 -10.66 -35.26
N LEU A 43 -20.31 -10.55 -34.39
CA LEU A 43 -18.98 -11.05 -34.66
C LEU A 43 -18.96 -12.58 -34.71
N ASP A 44 -19.61 -13.25 -33.77
CA ASP A 44 -19.71 -14.70 -33.70
C ASP A 44 -20.48 -15.28 -34.91
N ASP A 45 -21.61 -14.69 -35.28
CA ASP A 45 -22.43 -15.12 -36.43
C ASP A 45 -21.69 -14.97 -37.78
N ASN A 46 -20.67 -14.10 -37.81
CA ASN A 46 -19.81 -13.91 -39.00
C ASN A 46 -18.44 -14.59 -38.89
N GLY A 47 -18.25 -15.48 -37.90
CA GLY A 47 -17.03 -16.28 -37.75
C GLY A 47 -15.80 -15.49 -37.24
N ILE A 48 -16.00 -14.30 -36.67
CA ILE A 48 -14.92 -13.47 -36.17
C ILE A 48 -14.58 -13.85 -34.73
N SER A 49 -13.39 -14.35 -34.50
CA SER A 49 -12.88 -14.70 -33.16
C SER A 49 -12.81 -13.50 -32.25
N ILE A 50 -13.55 -13.54 -31.12
CA ILE A 50 -13.52 -12.48 -30.12
C ILE A 50 -12.23 -12.60 -29.31
N LYS A 51 -11.34 -11.60 -29.45
CA LYS A 51 -10.06 -11.53 -28.73
C LYS A 51 -10.31 -11.28 -27.24
N THR A 52 -9.83 -12.18 -26.37
CA THR A 52 -9.83 -12.00 -24.92
C THR A 52 -8.86 -10.88 -24.50
N LYS A 53 -9.18 -10.15 -23.42
CA LYS A 53 -8.30 -9.10 -22.85
C LYS A 53 -6.92 -9.72 -22.54
N GLY A 54 -5.91 -9.39 -23.33
CA GLY A 54 -4.53 -9.88 -23.20
C GLY A 54 -3.85 -10.23 -24.54
N ALA A 55 -4.60 -10.38 -25.63
CA ALA A 55 -4.08 -10.79 -26.95
C ALA A 55 -4.08 -9.65 -27.98
N GLN A 56 -3.84 -8.42 -27.57
CA GLN A 56 -3.68 -7.30 -28.51
C GLN A 56 -2.24 -6.80 -28.50
N ILE A 57 -1.35 -7.53 -29.14
CA ILE A 57 -0.14 -7.02 -29.83
C ILE A 57 0.41 -8.22 -30.58
N THR A 58 0.02 -8.37 -31.84
CA THR A 58 0.85 -8.80 -32.97
C THR A 58 -0.04 -8.94 -34.19
N ILE A 59 -0.06 -7.95 -35.06
CA ILE A 59 -0.40 -8.10 -36.48
C ILE A 59 0.86 -7.67 -37.25
N GLY A 60 1.63 -8.66 -37.59
CA GLY A 60 2.67 -8.59 -38.61
C GLY A 60 2.73 -9.97 -39.25
N ASN A 61 2.31 -10.03 -40.49
CA ASN A 61 2.46 -11.08 -41.51
C ASN A 61 2.90 -12.47 -41.04
N SER A 62 1.94 -13.38 -41.01
CA SER A 62 2.18 -14.82 -41.03
C SER A 62 2.59 -15.22 -42.46
N ASN A 63 3.87 -15.27 -42.72
CA ASN A 63 4.50 -16.22 -43.62
C ASN A 63 5.99 -16.19 -43.31
N GLU A 64 6.55 -17.39 -43.04
CA GLU A 64 7.98 -17.66 -42.82
C GLU A 64 8.55 -17.24 -41.46
N ILE A 65 8.29 -18.03 -40.44
CA ILE A 65 9.23 -18.19 -39.33
C ILE A 65 9.75 -19.62 -39.37
N GLU A 66 10.80 -19.83 -40.10
CA GLU A 66 11.78 -20.88 -39.83
C GLU A 66 12.25 -20.73 -38.39
N GLN A 67 12.34 -21.86 -37.66
CA GLN A 67 12.93 -21.92 -36.33
C GLN A 67 14.39 -21.48 -36.39
N SER A 68 14.66 -20.18 -36.30
CA SER A 68 15.98 -19.67 -36.01
C SER A 68 16.13 -19.59 -34.49
N LYS A 69 17.10 -20.33 -34.00
CA LYS A 69 17.67 -20.33 -32.67
C LYS A 69 17.61 -18.91 -32.06
N ILE A 70 17.10 -18.80 -30.83
CA ILE A 70 17.25 -17.60 -30.01
C ILE A 70 18.76 -17.36 -29.88
N GLY A 71 19.31 -16.58 -30.83
CA GLY A 71 20.65 -16.03 -30.75
C GLY A 71 20.67 -15.08 -29.55
N ARG A 72 21.69 -15.22 -28.69
CA ARG A 72 22.05 -14.17 -27.75
C ARG A 72 22.13 -12.86 -28.54
N TYR A 73 21.44 -11.83 -28.11
CA TYR A 73 21.62 -10.47 -28.60
C TYR A 73 23.07 -10.10 -28.35
N GLU A 74 23.87 -10.05 -29.41
CA GLU A 74 25.16 -9.38 -29.40
C GLU A 74 24.89 -7.92 -29.74
N PRO A 75 25.16 -6.97 -28.83
CA PRO A 75 25.00 -5.56 -29.13
C PRO A 75 25.98 -5.19 -30.26
N SER A 76 25.43 -4.60 -31.32
CA SER A 76 26.27 -3.99 -32.36
C SER A 76 27.09 -2.87 -31.73
N ASN A 77 28.33 -2.69 -32.14
CA ASN A 77 29.31 -1.73 -31.61
C ASN A 77 28.92 -0.23 -31.78
N GLU A 78 27.66 0.10 -32.05
CA GLU A 78 27.20 1.47 -32.31
C GLU A 78 26.01 1.92 -31.45
N ASP A 79 25.61 1.19 -30.40
CA ASP A 79 24.51 1.63 -29.53
C ASP A 79 24.98 2.75 -28.60
N LYS A 80 24.81 3.99 -29.02
CA LYS A 80 24.98 5.18 -28.19
C LYS A 80 23.88 5.21 -27.14
N ALA A 81 24.23 5.49 -25.88
CA ALA A 81 23.24 5.68 -24.85
C ALA A 81 22.47 6.99 -25.09
N LEU A 82 21.15 6.94 -25.08
CA LEU A 82 20.32 8.14 -25.15
C LEU A 82 19.97 8.57 -23.72
N ILE A 83 20.05 9.88 -23.46
CA ILE A 83 19.57 10.49 -22.21
C ILE A 83 18.57 11.60 -22.54
N ALA A 84 17.59 11.81 -21.65
CA ALA A 84 16.63 12.89 -21.72
C ALA A 84 17.07 14.02 -20.77
N VAL A 85 17.37 15.21 -21.31
CA VAL A 85 17.83 16.36 -20.55
C VAL A 85 16.72 17.40 -20.47
N CYS A 86 16.30 17.80 -19.27
CA CYS A 86 15.27 18.81 -19.09
C CYS A 86 15.73 20.18 -19.61
N LYS A 87 14.98 20.76 -20.55
CA LYS A 87 15.28 22.05 -21.17
C LYS A 87 15.33 23.22 -20.19
N ARG A 88 14.63 23.11 -19.06
CA ARG A 88 14.55 24.19 -18.07
C ARG A 88 15.57 24.05 -16.94
N THR A 89 15.85 22.84 -16.49
CA THR A 89 16.68 22.58 -15.30
C THR A 89 18.02 21.93 -15.62
N GLY A 90 18.21 21.39 -16.83
CA GLY A 90 19.37 20.59 -17.21
C GLY A 90 19.40 19.20 -16.55
N LYS A 91 18.38 18.83 -15.77
CA LYS A 91 18.34 17.53 -15.10
C LYS A 91 18.23 16.38 -16.11
N GLU A 92 19.04 15.36 -15.91
CA GLU A 92 19.20 14.22 -16.83
C GLU A 92 18.43 13.00 -16.36
N TYR A 93 17.95 12.21 -17.33
CA TYR A 93 17.22 10.96 -17.11
C TYR A 93 17.59 9.93 -18.18
N ASP A 94 17.85 8.72 -17.76
CA ASP A 94 18.12 7.55 -18.62
C ASP A 94 16.84 6.87 -19.16
N ASP A 95 15.67 7.20 -18.63
CA ASP A 95 14.36 6.72 -19.11
C ASP A 95 13.83 7.55 -20.28
N VAL A 96 14.54 7.54 -21.41
CA VAL A 96 14.19 8.30 -22.64
C VAL A 96 12.83 7.93 -23.27
N ASN A 97 12.22 6.86 -22.82
CA ASN A 97 10.89 6.42 -23.25
C ASN A 97 9.80 6.73 -22.22
N ASN A 98 10.18 7.31 -21.08
CA ASN A 98 9.29 7.63 -19.96
C ASN A 98 8.46 6.43 -19.47
N LEU A 99 9.04 5.24 -19.49
CA LEU A 99 8.39 3.99 -19.08
C LEU A 99 8.10 3.99 -17.57
N SER A 100 9.03 4.55 -16.79
CA SER A 100 8.85 4.73 -15.34
C SER A 100 7.92 5.90 -14.97
N GLY A 101 7.58 6.77 -15.93
CA GLY A 101 6.86 8.01 -15.71
C GLY A 101 7.70 9.12 -15.04
N ALA A 102 9.03 8.98 -14.97
CA ALA A 102 9.91 9.94 -14.31
C ALA A 102 9.88 11.32 -15.02
N LEU A 103 9.90 11.34 -16.35
CA LEU A 103 9.82 12.58 -17.12
C LEU A 103 8.47 13.28 -16.90
N THR A 104 7.37 12.51 -16.86
CA THR A 104 6.03 13.06 -16.58
C THR A 104 6.00 13.78 -15.24
N ARG A 105 6.52 13.16 -14.17
CA ARG A 105 6.55 13.75 -12.83
C ARG A 105 7.38 15.03 -12.80
N HIS A 106 8.57 14.99 -13.41
CA HIS A 106 9.43 16.17 -13.48
C HIS A 106 8.78 17.33 -14.25
N ILE A 107 8.04 17.03 -15.35
CA ILE A 107 7.30 18.06 -16.09
C ILE A 107 6.27 18.73 -15.21
N VAL A 108 5.47 17.97 -14.46
CA VAL A 108 4.47 18.52 -13.53
C VAL A 108 5.12 19.40 -12.47
N ASP A 109 6.22 18.95 -11.88
CA ASP A 109 6.91 19.65 -10.81
C ASP A 109 7.54 20.98 -11.28
N ILE A 110 8.10 21.01 -12.51
CA ILE A 110 8.90 22.14 -13.00
C ILE A 110 8.11 23.10 -13.89
N TYR A 111 7.16 22.58 -14.66
CA TYR A 111 6.39 23.36 -15.64
C TYR A 111 4.95 23.64 -15.19
N GLY A 112 4.49 22.98 -14.10
CA GLY A 112 3.17 23.19 -13.53
C GLY A 112 2.05 22.50 -14.31
N ASP A 113 0.90 23.16 -14.40
CA ASP A 113 -0.31 22.61 -15.05
C ASP A 113 -0.19 22.67 -16.59
N VAL A 114 0.47 21.67 -17.15
CA VAL A 114 0.64 21.51 -18.60
C VAL A 114 -0.20 20.35 -19.12
N PRO A 115 -0.68 20.39 -20.38
CA PRO A 115 -1.53 19.35 -20.94
C PRO A 115 -0.74 18.05 -21.17
N ILE A 116 -0.91 17.09 -20.23
CA ILE A 116 -0.26 15.79 -20.31
C ILE A 116 -1.22 14.75 -20.91
N PRO A 117 -0.83 14.01 -21.94
CA PRO A 117 -1.64 12.92 -22.46
C PRO A 117 -1.84 11.81 -21.42
N THR A 118 -3.08 11.58 -20.99
CA THR A 118 -3.42 10.68 -19.88
C THR A 118 -3.50 9.20 -20.28
N ASN A 119 -3.63 8.91 -21.58
CA ASN A 119 -3.75 7.53 -22.07
C ASN A 119 -2.94 7.29 -23.36
N THR A 120 -2.77 6.02 -23.71
CA THR A 120 -1.98 5.59 -24.87
C THR A 120 -2.49 6.17 -26.18
N TYR A 121 -3.80 6.36 -26.33
CA TYR A 121 -4.39 6.94 -27.54
C TYR A 121 -3.98 8.40 -27.70
N GLN A 122 -4.07 9.21 -26.68
CA GLN A 122 -3.67 10.63 -26.72
C GLN A 122 -2.18 10.77 -26.99
N ARG A 123 -1.32 9.90 -26.41
CA ARG A 123 0.13 9.87 -26.65
C ARG A 123 0.44 9.57 -28.11
N LYS A 124 -0.15 8.53 -28.68
CA LYS A 124 0.03 8.18 -30.10
C LYS A 124 -0.52 9.25 -31.03
N LYS A 125 -1.67 9.85 -30.70
CA LYS A 125 -2.24 10.96 -31.49
C LYS A 125 -1.29 12.16 -31.50
N TYR A 126 -0.70 12.50 -30.34
CA TYR A 126 0.28 13.57 -30.24
C TYR A 126 1.50 13.30 -31.14
N GLU A 127 2.05 12.09 -31.05
CA GLU A 127 3.21 11.66 -31.85
C GLU A 127 2.93 11.70 -33.36
N LEU A 128 1.77 11.25 -33.80
CA LEU A 128 1.33 11.30 -35.19
C LEU A 128 1.16 12.73 -35.73
N VAL A 129 0.69 13.65 -34.89
CA VAL A 129 0.45 15.05 -35.30
C VAL A 129 1.72 15.87 -35.27
N ASN A 130 2.60 15.65 -34.27
CA ASN A 130 3.78 16.52 -34.04
C ASN A 130 5.09 15.89 -34.44
N GLY A 131 5.13 14.63 -34.89
CA GLY A 131 6.33 13.92 -35.33
C GLY A 131 7.33 13.61 -34.20
N LYS A 132 6.96 13.82 -32.94
CA LYS A 132 7.79 13.58 -31.73
C LYS A 132 6.95 13.16 -30.56
N LYS A 133 7.57 12.56 -29.55
CA LYS A 133 6.88 12.20 -28.30
C LYS A 133 6.51 13.47 -27.52
N TRP A 134 5.40 13.46 -26.82
CA TRP A 134 4.86 14.65 -26.13
C TRP A 134 5.80 15.26 -25.09
N PHE A 135 6.64 14.45 -24.42
CA PHE A 135 7.60 14.95 -23.44
C PHE A 135 8.84 15.59 -24.07
N GLU A 136 9.07 15.40 -25.37
CA GLU A 136 10.16 16.06 -26.10
C GLU A 136 9.94 17.57 -26.29
N ASP A 137 8.77 18.08 -25.93
CA ASP A 137 8.57 19.54 -25.79
C ASP A 137 9.34 20.09 -24.60
N TYR A 138 9.58 19.28 -23.59
CA TYR A 138 10.18 19.65 -22.30
C TYR A 138 11.59 19.08 -22.12
N PHE A 139 11.97 18.07 -22.89
CA PHE A 139 13.27 17.41 -22.83
C PHE A 139 13.94 17.36 -24.21
N ASP A 140 15.24 17.54 -24.20
CA ASP A 140 16.08 17.20 -25.34
C ASP A 140 16.55 15.75 -25.16
N ILE A 141 16.38 14.94 -26.20
CA ILE A 141 16.94 13.59 -26.24
C ILE A 141 18.30 13.68 -26.95
N ILE A 142 19.35 13.50 -26.17
CA ILE A 142 20.72 13.61 -26.66
C ILE A 142 21.48 12.28 -26.58
N GLU A 143 22.44 12.08 -27.44
CA GLU A 143 23.36 10.94 -27.39
C GLU A 143 24.46 11.25 -26.37
N GLU A 144 24.56 10.42 -25.32
CA GLU A 144 25.69 10.44 -24.41
C GLU A 144 26.81 9.58 -24.98
N ALA A 145 28.01 10.13 -25.09
CA ALA A 145 29.19 9.34 -25.44
C ALA A 145 29.41 8.32 -24.29
N LYS A 146 29.16 7.02 -24.52
CA LYS A 146 29.51 5.98 -23.56
C LYS A 146 31.01 6.09 -23.27
N SER A 147 31.37 6.25 -22.01
CA SER A 147 32.71 5.88 -21.60
C SER A 147 32.79 4.35 -21.72
N ASP A 148 33.50 3.86 -22.73
CA ASP A 148 33.68 2.43 -23.01
C ASP A 148 34.43 1.68 -21.88
N VAL A 149 34.54 2.28 -20.70
CA VAL A 149 35.43 1.82 -19.66
C VAL A 149 34.78 2.07 -18.27
N ILE A 150 34.67 1.02 -17.47
CA ILE A 150 34.41 1.17 -16.03
C ILE A 150 35.73 1.51 -15.33
N LYS A 151 35.74 2.59 -14.52
CA LYS A 151 36.84 2.96 -13.64
C LYS A 151 36.55 2.54 -12.21
N CYS A 152 37.55 1.98 -11.53
CA CYS A 152 37.45 1.73 -10.09
C CYS A 152 37.41 3.05 -9.31
N CYS A 153 36.48 3.18 -8.36
CA CYS A 153 36.34 4.39 -7.53
C CYS A 153 37.46 4.50 -6.46
N LEU A 154 38.27 3.47 -6.28
CA LEU A 154 39.33 3.42 -5.26
C LEU A 154 40.74 3.59 -5.85
N CYS A 155 40.90 3.38 -7.17
CA CYS A 155 42.19 3.51 -7.86
C CYS A 155 41.99 3.79 -9.35
N ASP A 156 43.09 3.89 -10.10
CA ASP A 156 43.04 4.21 -11.54
C ASP A 156 42.81 2.98 -12.46
N TRP A 157 42.48 1.83 -11.88
CA TRP A 157 42.20 0.63 -12.67
C TRP A 157 40.90 0.79 -13.48
N THR A 158 40.91 0.28 -14.69
CA THR A 158 39.77 0.37 -15.62
C THR A 158 39.52 -0.96 -16.33
N THR A 159 38.30 -1.18 -16.80
CA THR A 159 37.91 -2.33 -17.61
C THR A 159 36.91 -1.95 -18.69
N ASN A 160 37.02 -2.58 -19.85
CA ASN A 160 36.06 -2.43 -20.97
C ASN A 160 34.83 -3.34 -20.77
N ASP A 161 34.79 -4.19 -19.73
CA ASP A 161 33.61 -4.99 -19.38
C ASP A 161 32.59 -4.14 -18.64
N ILE A 162 31.90 -3.29 -19.38
CA ILE A 162 30.93 -2.30 -18.85
C ILE A 162 29.75 -2.92 -18.12
N THR A 163 29.52 -4.22 -18.27
CA THR A 163 28.46 -4.96 -17.57
C THR A 163 29.00 -5.80 -16.41
N ASN A 164 30.33 -5.81 -16.23
CA ASN A 164 31.02 -6.70 -15.31
C ASN A 164 30.64 -8.19 -15.47
N SER A 165 30.28 -8.58 -16.69
CA SER A 165 29.83 -9.95 -17.01
C SER A 165 30.94 -10.99 -16.87
N SER A 166 32.20 -10.59 -17.08
CA SER A 166 33.39 -11.40 -16.82
C SER A 166 33.78 -11.46 -15.35
N GLY A 167 33.19 -10.60 -14.50
CA GLY A 167 33.56 -10.41 -13.11
C GLY A 167 34.93 -9.76 -12.92
N SER A 168 35.48 -9.08 -13.95
CA SER A 168 36.81 -8.46 -13.87
C SER A 168 36.89 -7.36 -12.81
N LEU A 169 35.87 -6.50 -12.71
CA LEU A 169 35.76 -5.49 -11.65
C LEU A 169 35.63 -6.15 -10.26
N THR A 170 34.81 -7.19 -10.13
CA THR A 170 34.63 -7.92 -8.87
C THR A 170 35.96 -8.52 -8.38
N LYS A 171 36.71 -9.15 -9.28
CA LYS A 171 38.04 -9.71 -8.98
C LYS A 171 39.04 -8.62 -8.58
N HIS A 172 39.05 -7.50 -9.32
CA HIS A 172 39.93 -6.37 -9.02
C HIS A 172 39.65 -5.81 -7.62
N ILE A 173 38.36 -5.53 -7.31
CA ILE A 173 37.96 -4.97 -6.02
C ILE A 173 38.34 -5.91 -4.86
N TYR A 174 38.13 -7.20 -5.03
CA TYR A 174 38.49 -8.18 -4.02
C TYR A 174 40.01 -8.26 -3.82
N ASN A 175 40.78 -8.40 -4.91
CA ASN A 175 42.21 -8.62 -4.86
C ASN A 175 43.00 -7.39 -4.42
N GLU A 176 42.63 -6.19 -4.92
CA GLU A 176 43.41 -4.97 -4.69
C GLU A 176 42.90 -4.15 -3.50
N HIS A 177 41.61 -4.27 -3.16
CA HIS A 177 41.01 -3.44 -2.11
C HIS A 177 40.46 -4.25 -0.93
N ASN A 178 40.53 -5.58 -1.00
CA ASN A 178 40.01 -6.51 0.01
C ASN A 178 38.54 -6.20 0.39
N LEU A 179 37.75 -5.82 -0.61
CA LEU A 179 36.32 -5.53 -0.47
C LEU A 179 35.51 -6.51 -1.32
N SER A 180 34.37 -6.93 -0.83
CA SER A 180 33.37 -7.57 -1.66
C SER A 180 32.76 -6.55 -2.62
N ILE A 181 32.21 -7.00 -3.76
CA ILE A 181 31.49 -6.11 -4.68
C ILE A 181 30.29 -5.41 -4.01
N LEU A 182 29.69 -6.07 -3.02
CA LEU A 182 28.60 -5.51 -2.21
C LEU A 182 29.09 -4.37 -1.33
N GLU A 183 30.20 -4.53 -0.62
CA GLU A 183 30.80 -3.47 0.20
C GLU A 183 31.25 -2.29 -0.67
N TYR A 184 31.78 -2.57 -1.85
CA TYR A 184 32.16 -1.55 -2.81
C TYR A 184 30.95 -0.77 -3.31
N THR A 185 29.87 -1.43 -3.71
CA THR A 185 28.60 -0.79 -4.14
C THR A 185 27.98 0.03 -3.03
N PHE A 186 28.11 -0.44 -1.77
CA PHE A 186 27.67 0.32 -0.61
C PHE A 186 28.48 1.61 -0.41
N LYS A 187 29.79 1.52 -0.58
CA LYS A 187 30.70 2.67 -0.44
C LYS A 187 30.52 3.72 -1.55
N PHE A 188 30.05 3.29 -2.73
CA PHE A 188 29.83 4.11 -3.90
C PHE A 188 28.41 3.92 -4.48
N PRO A 189 27.36 4.38 -3.78
CA PRO A 189 25.97 4.09 -4.12
C PRO A 189 25.48 4.77 -5.42
N ASN A 190 26.20 5.77 -5.92
CA ASN A 190 25.88 6.49 -7.15
C ASN A 190 26.45 5.81 -8.40
N GLU A 191 27.29 4.80 -8.25
CA GLU A 191 27.79 4.02 -9.37
C GLU A 191 26.72 3.07 -9.92
N LYS A 192 26.75 2.83 -11.24
CA LYS A 192 25.66 2.18 -11.99
C LYS A 192 25.32 0.76 -11.48
N LYS A 193 24.04 0.48 -11.36
CA LYS A 193 23.38 -0.68 -10.70
C LYS A 193 23.55 -2.06 -11.40
N PHE A 194 24.14 -2.16 -12.57
CA PHE A 194 24.21 -3.43 -13.33
C PHE A 194 25.14 -4.49 -12.71
N TRP A 195 25.90 -4.12 -11.69
CA TRP A 195 26.80 -5.04 -10.99
C TRP A 195 26.09 -5.98 -10.02
N LEU A 196 24.87 -5.63 -9.61
CA LEU A 196 24.05 -6.44 -8.71
C LEU A 196 23.41 -7.64 -9.41
N THR A 197 23.31 -7.63 -10.75
CA THR A 197 22.72 -8.72 -11.53
C THR A 197 23.73 -9.83 -11.88
N SER A 198 25.05 -9.59 -11.71
CA SER A 198 26.13 -10.55 -12.02
C SER A 198 26.75 -11.20 -10.78
N LEU A 199 26.01 -11.29 -9.68
CA LEU A 199 26.43 -12.02 -8.49
C LEU A 199 26.40 -13.54 -8.74
N SER A 200 27.32 -14.03 -9.59
CA SER A 200 27.66 -15.45 -9.61
C SER A 200 28.52 -15.75 -8.37
N TYR A 201 27.90 -16.28 -7.35
CA TYR A 201 28.50 -16.63 -6.07
C TYR A 201 29.29 -17.92 -6.16
N ASN A 202 30.46 -17.88 -6.75
CA ASN A 202 31.39 -19.01 -6.78
C ASN A 202 32.61 -18.78 -5.86
N ASN A 203 32.38 -18.39 -4.61
CA ASN A 203 33.45 -18.41 -3.61
C ASN A 203 33.06 -19.30 -2.45
N ILE A 204 33.78 -20.42 -2.31
CA ILE A 204 33.75 -21.32 -1.17
C ILE A 204 34.30 -20.55 0.02
N ILE A 205 33.50 -20.36 1.06
CA ILE A 205 33.94 -19.76 2.33
C ILE A 205 33.97 -20.84 3.40
N ASN A 206 35.05 -20.87 4.18
CA ASN A 206 35.33 -21.92 5.17
C ASN A 206 34.70 -21.68 6.56
N ASP A 207 33.72 -20.77 6.68
CA ASP A 207 33.08 -20.43 7.94
C ASP A 207 31.61 -20.86 7.93
N ASP A 208 31.15 -21.56 8.97
CA ASP A 208 29.82 -22.16 9.04
C ASP A 208 28.68 -21.12 8.97
N ASP A 209 28.87 -19.90 9.48
CA ASP A 209 27.90 -18.82 9.39
C ASP A 209 27.87 -18.11 8.01
N SER A 210 28.92 -18.31 7.20
CA SER A 210 29.08 -17.70 5.88
C SER A 210 28.62 -18.61 4.75
N SER A 211 28.18 -19.83 5.03
CA SER A 211 27.78 -20.80 4.01
C SER A 211 26.45 -21.47 4.29
N VAL A 212 25.78 -21.92 3.22
CA VAL A 212 24.62 -22.80 3.26
C VAL A 212 24.97 -24.12 2.57
N LYS A 213 24.57 -25.22 3.17
CA LYS A 213 24.84 -26.56 2.66
C LYS A 213 23.71 -27.00 1.73
N CYS A 214 24.03 -27.46 0.54
CA CYS A 214 23.05 -28.11 -0.33
C CYS A 214 22.71 -29.50 0.24
N LEU A 215 21.43 -29.77 0.45
CA LEU A 215 20.96 -31.03 1.02
C LEU A 215 20.94 -32.19 -0.01
N GLU A 216 21.28 -31.93 -1.28
CA GLU A 216 21.37 -32.94 -2.34
C GLU A 216 22.81 -33.44 -2.52
N CYS A 217 23.83 -32.58 -2.45
CA CYS A 217 25.21 -32.92 -2.71
C CYS A 217 26.18 -32.67 -1.52
N ASP A 218 25.67 -32.14 -0.43
CA ASP A 218 26.43 -31.77 0.75
C ASP A 218 27.50 -30.66 0.56
N GLU A 219 27.61 -30.08 -0.64
CA GLU A 219 28.49 -28.97 -0.92
C GLU A 219 28.01 -27.67 -0.25
N LYS A 220 28.97 -26.81 0.13
CA LYS A 220 28.70 -25.53 0.79
C LYS A 220 28.79 -24.37 -0.18
N PHE A 221 27.79 -23.44 -0.10
CA PHE A 221 27.66 -22.25 -0.94
C PHE A 221 27.35 -21.03 -0.07
N ILE A 222 27.63 -19.83 -0.55
CA ILE A 222 27.12 -18.60 0.06
C ILE A 222 25.59 -18.51 -0.12
N GLY A 223 25.09 -19.06 -1.23
CA GLY A 223 23.67 -19.20 -1.56
C GLY A 223 23.47 -20.23 -2.65
N LEU A 224 22.40 -21.01 -2.54
CA LEU A 224 21.99 -21.97 -3.55
C LEU A 224 21.32 -21.23 -4.71
N THR A 225 21.71 -21.53 -5.93
CA THR A 225 21.19 -20.88 -7.14
C THR A 225 20.48 -21.88 -8.04
N ASP A 226 19.56 -21.39 -8.90
CA ASP A 226 18.95 -22.23 -9.93
C ASP A 226 19.98 -22.89 -10.84
N THR A 227 21.10 -22.21 -11.11
CA THR A 227 22.20 -22.75 -11.93
C THR A 227 22.80 -23.98 -11.29
N HIS A 228 23.09 -23.95 -9.98
CA HIS A 228 23.59 -25.13 -9.25
C HIS A 228 22.54 -26.23 -9.23
N MET A 229 21.29 -25.91 -8.87
CA MET A 229 20.22 -26.90 -8.80
C MET A 229 19.95 -27.59 -10.16
N GLN A 230 19.94 -26.83 -11.24
CA GLN A 230 19.75 -27.37 -12.58
C GLN A 230 20.96 -28.19 -13.06
N SER A 231 22.19 -27.68 -12.88
CA SER A 231 23.40 -28.33 -13.39
C SER A 231 23.81 -29.56 -12.62
N ALA A 232 23.68 -29.55 -11.29
CA ALA A 232 24.12 -30.64 -10.42
C ALA A 232 23.00 -31.65 -10.10
N HIS A 233 21.73 -31.21 -10.06
CA HIS A 233 20.63 -32.02 -9.56
C HIS A 233 19.44 -32.12 -10.52
N ASN A 234 19.46 -31.38 -11.64
CA ASN A 234 18.41 -31.34 -12.66
C ASN A 234 17.01 -30.98 -12.07
N ILE A 235 16.98 -30.15 -11.04
CA ILE A 235 15.78 -29.60 -10.41
C ILE A 235 15.88 -28.06 -10.33
N SER A 236 14.73 -27.38 -10.26
CA SER A 236 14.70 -25.94 -9.99
C SER A 236 14.83 -25.66 -8.49
N LEU A 237 15.22 -24.44 -8.13
CA LEU A 237 15.24 -24.01 -6.73
C LEU A 237 13.85 -24.06 -6.07
N ASN A 238 12.79 -23.90 -6.87
CA ASN A 238 11.42 -24.05 -6.37
C ASN A 238 11.08 -25.51 -6.06
N GLU A 239 11.48 -26.46 -6.90
CA GLU A 239 11.31 -27.89 -6.62
C GLU A 239 12.13 -28.34 -5.42
N TYR A 240 13.34 -27.78 -5.24
CA TYR A 240 14.14 -27.99 -4.05
C TYR A 240 13.42 -27.52 -2.78
N LYS A 241 12.82 -26.32 -2.79
CA LYS A 241 12.00 -25.83 -1.67
C LYS A 241 10.77 -26.67 -1.41
N LEU A 242 10.08 -27.13 -2.45
CA LEU A 242 8.94 -28.05 -2.29
C LEU A 242 9.36 -29.38 -1.65
N LYS A 243 10.56 -29.86 -1.95
CA LYS A 243 11.10 -31.13 -1.42
C LYS A 243 11.54 -31.02 0.06
N TYR A 244 12.18 -29.91 0.43
CA TYR A 244 12.79 -29.74 1.76
C TYR A 244 12.03 -28.76 2.68
N GLY A 245 10.94 -28.17 2.20
CA GLY A 245 10.11 -27.18 2.90
C GLY A 245 10.42 -25.75 2.49
N ASP A 246 9.40 -24.89 2.58
CA ASP A 246 9.52 -23.47 2.21
C ASP A 246 10.53 -22.70 3.10
N ASP A 247 10.76 -23.18 4.31
CA ASP A 247 11.72 -22.60 5.28
C ASP A 247 13.15 -23.11 5.08
N VAL A 248 13.43 -23.95 4.07
CA VAL A 248 14.78 -24.46 3.82
C VAL A 248 15.73 -23.30 3.55
N GLN A 249 16.84 -23.27 4.27
CA GLN A 249 17.85 -22.22 4.12
C GLN A 249 18.53 -22.34 2.75
N ILE A 250 18.40 -21.30 1.94
CA ILE A 250 19.01 -21.23 0.60
C ILE A 250 20.10 -20.16 0.48
N ILE A 251 20.25 -19.32 1.50
CA ILE A 251 21.26 -18.25 1.59
C ILE A 251 21.89 -18.31 2.98
N SER A 252 23.20 -18.08 3.09
CA SER A 252 23.88 -18.04 4.39
C SER A 252 23.33 -16.91 5.28
N ASN A 253 23.40 -17.11 6.60
CA ASN A 253 22.91 -16.14 7.57
C ASN A 253 23.62 -14.79 7.43
N ASN A 254 24.92 -14.77 7.23
CA ASN A 254 25.69 -13.56 7.01
C ASN A 254 25.26 -12.82 5.75
N THR A 255 25.06 -13.54 4.64
CA THR A 255 24.55 -12.94 3.39
C THR A 255 23.13 -12.42 3.54
N SER A 256 22.26 -13.16 4.20
CA SER A 256 20.88 -12.72 4.47
C SER A 256 20.85 -11.44 5.31
N LYS A 257 21.67 -11.36 6.36
CA LYS A 257 21.82 -10.18 7.20
C LYS A 257 22.36 -8.99 6.41
N LEU A 258 23.41 -9.21 5.62
CA LEU A 258 24.03 -8.18 4.79
C LEU A 258 23.02 -7.62 3.74
N ILE A 259 22.29 -8.50 3.05
CA ILE A 259 21.23 -8.08 2.10
C ILE A 259 20.16 -7.27 2.83
N SER A 260 19.73 -7.70 4.02
CA SER A 260 18.75 -6.97 4.84
C SER A 260 19.27 -5.57 5.21
N ASP A 261 20.50 -5.45 5.67
CA ASP A 261 21.09 -4.18 6.09
C ASP A 261 21.35 -3.25 4.89
N LEU A 262 21.84 -3.78 3.76
CA LEU A 262 21.97 -3.04 2.50
C LEU A 262 20.61 -2.56 1.97
N THR A 263 19.59 -3.40 2.05
CA THR A 263 18.22 -3.04 1.63
C THR A 263 17.67 -1.90 2.50
N LYS A 264 17.92 -1.94 3.82
CA LYS A 264 17.53 -0.86 4.75
C LYS A 264 18.21 0.46 4.36
N VAL A 265 19.51 0.46 4.11
CA VAL A 265 20.27 1.66 3.74
C VAL A 265 19.85 2.17 2.35
N TYR A 266 19.71 1.27 1.38
CA TYR A 266 19.21 1.63 0.04
C TYR A 266 17.83 2.27 0.12
N ASN A 267 16.91 1.67 0.88
CA ASN A 267 15.58 2.21 1.07
C ASN A 267 15.57 3.53 1.84
N ALA A 268 16.48 3.71 2.82
CA ALA A 268 16.62 4.97 3.55
C ALA A 268 17.10 6.14 2.66
N ASN A 269 17.94 5.83 1.66
CA ASN A 269 18.52 6.82 0.74
C ASN A 269 17.75 6.95 -0.59
N LYS A 270 16.76 6.06 -0.82
CA LYS A 270 15.97 6.11 -2.04
C LYS A 270 15.02 7.31 -2.01
N GLU A 271 15.21 8.26 -2.89
CA GLU A 271 14.18 9.26 -3.20
C GLU A 271 12.96 8.53 -3.76
N ASN A 272 11.91 8.43 -2.97
CA ASN A 272 10.70 7.75 -3.41
C ASN A 272 9.86 8.73 -4.21
N THR A 273 9.73 8.43 -5.49
CA THR A 273 9.04 9.29 -6.45
C THR A 273 7.54 9.02 -6.56
N PHE A 274 7.04 7.95 -5.92
CA PHE A 274 5.62 7.63 -5.98
C PHE A 274 4.90 8.06 -4.70
N THR A 275 3.99 9.02 -4.83
CA THR A 275 3.10 9.48 -3.78
C THR A 275 1.67 9.41 -4.29
N SER A 276 0.77 8.80 -3.53
CA SER A 276 -0.63 8.67 -3.96
C SER A 276 -1.35 10.02 -3.89
N LYS A 277 -2.39 10.19 -4.72
CA LYS A 277 -3.23 11.40 -4.71
C LYS A 277 -3.82 11.66 -3.31
N GLY A 278 -4.34 10.62 -2.65
CA GLY A 278 -4.91 10.76 -1.31
C GLY A 278 -3.88 11.17 -0.26
N GLN A 279 -2.66 10.63 -0.32
CA GLN A 279 -1.55 11.05 0.54
C GLN A 279 -1.22 12.53 0.34
N LEU A 280 -1.15 13.02 -0.91
CA LEU A 280 -0.90 14.42 -1.21
C LEU A 280 -2.03 15.34 -0.71
N GLU A 281 -3.28 14.90 -0.78
CA GLU A 281 -4.42 15.64 -0.21
C GLU A 281 -4.31 15.78 1.31
N VAL A 282 -3.86 14.73 2.02
CA VAL A 282 -3.58 14.79 3.47
C VAL A 282 -2.44 15.75 3.76
N VAL A 283 -1.33 15.67 3.02
CA VAL A 283 -0.20 16.61 3.14
C VAL A 283 -0.67 18.03 2.96
N LYS A 284 -1.36 18.33 1.87
CA LYS A 284 -1.88 19.66 1.57
C LYS A 284 -2.79 20.19 2.69
N TYR A 285 -3.66 19.35 3.25
CA TYR A 285 -4.49 19.74 4.39
C TYR A 285 -3.63 20.11 5.62
N ILE A 286 -2.59 19.31 5.92
CA ILE A 286 -1.71 19.55 7.08
C ILE A 286 -0.88 20.82 6.88
N GLU A 287 -0.32 21.04 5.70
CA GLU A 287 0.53 22.18 5.40
C GLU A 287 -0.26 23.48 5.23
N ASP A 288 -1.25 23.48 4.33
CA ASP A 288 -1.98 24.70 3.95
C ASP A 288 -2.99 25.15 5.01
N VAL A 289 -3.64 24.18 5.72
CA VAL A 289 -4.73 24.49 6.65
C VAL A 289 -4.28 24.43 8.11
N LEU A 290 -3.43 23.48 8.47
CA LEU A 290 -2.98 23.32 9.86
C LEU A 290 -1.63 23.98 10.13
N GLY A 291 -0.85 24.33 9.10
CA GLY A 291 0.39 25.09 9.19
C GLY A 291 1.62 24.30 9.66
N PHE A 292 1.63 22.97 9.49
CA PHE A 292 2.76 22.10 9.86
C PHE A 292 3.51 21.62 8.61
N LYS A 293 4.85 21.61 8.65
CA LYS A 293 5.66 21.05 7.56
C LYS A 293 5.69 19.54 7.59
N CYS A 294 5.54 18.92 6.42
CA CYS A 294 5.56 17.47 6.23
C CYS A 294 6.84 17.02 5.51
N SER A 295 7.42 15.91 5.99
CA SER A 295 8.40 15.12 5.25
C SER A 295 7.67 13.94 4.63
N ILE A 296 7.70 13.83 3.30
CA ILE A 296 6.95 12.80 2.56
C ILE A 296 7.86 11.59 2.33
N ASN A 297 7.28 10.38 2.44
CA ASN A 297 7.96 9.09 2.16
C ASN A 297 9.28 8.93 2.95
N ASN A 298 9.26 9.33 4.23
CA ASN A 298 10.43 9.28 5.09
C ASN A 298 10.82 7.84 5.43
N ARG A 299 12.08 7.47 5.16
CA ARG A 299 12.62 6.14 5.43
C ARG A 299 13.73 6.12 6.50
N SER A 300 14.19 7.30 6.91
CA SER A 300 15.31 7.41 7.85
C SER A 300 14.92 6.99 9.28
N VAL A 301 13.73 7.33 9.71
CA VAL A 301 13.25 7.10 11.09
C VAL A 301 13.06 5.63 11.41
N LEU A 302 12.52 4.84 10.47
CA LEU A 302 12.21 3.42 10.66
C LEU A 302 13.27 2.48 10.07
N GLY A 303 14.49 2.97 9.82
CA GLY A 303 15.58 2.14 9.33
C GLY A 303 15.30 1.48 7.98
N GLY A 304 14.75 2.25 7.04
CA GLY A 304 14.45 1.82 5.68
C GLY A 304 12.96 1.52 5.41
N LEU A 305 12.14 1.33 6.42
CA LEU A 305 10.68 1.30 6.26
C LEU A 305 10.16 2.73 6.11
N GLU A 306 9.26 2.92 5.16
CA GLU A 306 8.70 4.22 4.83
C GLU A 306 7.64 4.67 5.84
N ILE A 307 7.66 5.94 6.21
CA ILE A 307 6.50 6.66 6.77
C ILE A 307 5.99 7.58 5.67
N ASP A 308 4.74 7.43 5.26
CA ASP A 308 4.17 8.18 4.14
C ASP A 308 4.24 9.70 4.37
N ILE A 309 3.88 10.15 5.58
CA ILE A 309 3.90 11.57 5.96
C ILE A 309 4.45 11.68 7.38
N LEU A 310 5.52 12.44 7.58
CA LEU A 310 6.12 12.67 8.89
C LEU A 310 6.08 14.15 9.24
N ILE A 311 5.51 14.47 10.39
CA ILE A 311 5.48 15.82 10.97
C ILE A 311 6.54 15.85 12.09
N ASN A 312 7.77 16.20 11.72
CA ASN A 312 8.94 16.13 12.62
C ASN A 312 8.75 16.87 13.94
N GLU A 313 8.23 18.10 13.87
CA GLU A 313 8.03 18.97 15.06
C GLU A 313 6.98 18.44 16.06
N LYS A 314 6.21 17.43 15.68
CA LYS A 314 5.18 16.77 16.51
C LYS A 314 5.51 15.33 16.84
N GLU A 315 6.57 14.75 16.26
CA GLU A 315 6.89 13.33 16.35
C GLU A 315 5.70 12.44 15.95
N ILE A 316 4.96 12.87 14.91
CA ILE A 316 3.78 12.18 14.39
C ILE A 316 4.04 11.73 12.96
N GLY A 317 3.92 10.43 12.73
CA GLY A 317 3.86 9.81 11.42
C GLY A 317 2.41 9.51 11.02
N ILE A 318 2.11 9.61 9.74
CA ILE A 318 0.81 9.24 9.17
C ILE A 318 1.06 8.29 8.01
N GLU A 319 0.33 7.18 8.01
CA GLU A 319 0.22 6.22 6.92
C GLU A 319 -1.10 6.42 6.19
N TYR A 320 -1.05 6.59 4.88
CA TYR A 320 -2.22 6.59 4.01
C TYR A 320 -2.39 5.21 3.37
N ASN A 321 -3.22 4.39 3.99
CA ASN A 321 -3.39 2.99 3.62
C ASN A 321 -4.40 2.84 2.47
N GLY A 322 -3.94 2.79 1.22
CA GLY A 322 -4.76 2.45 0.06
C GLY A 322 -5.30 1.01 0.19
N LEU A 323 -6.62 0.81 0.09
CA LEU A 323 -7.26 -0.47 0.41
C LEU A 323 -6.75 -1.62 -0.45
N PHE A 324 -6.44 -1.37 -1.72
CA PHE A 324 -5.90 -2.38 -2.63
C PHE A 324 -4.53 -2.90 -2.16
N TYR A 325 -3.61 -1.98 -1.82
CA TYR A 325 -2.24 -2.35 -1.47
C TYR A 325 -2.09 -2.85 -0.03
N HIS A 326 -3.07 -2.58 0.84
CA HIS A 326 -3.05 -2.94 2.25
C HIS A 326 -3.92 -4.16 2.59
N SER A 327 -4.37 -4.91 1.57
CA SER A 327 -5.07 -6.17 1.76
C SER A 327 -4.09 -7.33 2.05
N GLU A 328 -4.62 -8.37 2.72
CA GLU A 328 -3.85 -9.58 3.07
C GLU A 328 -3.34 -10.31 1.84
N SER A 329 -4.12 -10.36 0.75
CA SER A 329 -3.72 -10.95 -0.53
C SER A 329 -2.50 -10.28 -1.17
N ARG A 330 -2.18 -9.04 -0.75
CA ARG A 330 -0.99 -8.28 -1.16
C ARG A 330 0.16 -8.38 -0.16
N GLY A 331 0.18 -9.42 0.68
CA GLY A 331 1.26 -9.67 1.63
C GLY A 331 1.19 -8.83 2.90
N LYS A 332 0.07 -8.12 3.18
CA LYS A 332 -0.11 -7.39 4.44
C LYS A 332 -0.74 -8.32 5.48
N HIS A 333 0.12 -9.15 6.08
CA HIS A 333 -0.30 -10.13 7.08
C HIS A 333 -0.91 -9.49 8.34
N LYS A 334 -1.48 -10.33 9.18
CA LYS A 334 -2.27 -9.94 10.38
C LYS A 334 -1.64 -8.88 11.26
N THR A 335 -0.34 -8.89 11.47
CA THR A 335 0.35 -7.97 12.38
C THR A 335 1.05 -6.81 11.65
N TYR A 336 0.99 -6.75 10.32
CA TYR A 336 1.75 -5.78 9.52
C TYR A 336 1.62 -4.33 10.02
N HIS A 337 0.39 -3.82 10.18
CA HIS A 337 0.17 -2.45 10.65
C HIS A 337 0.56 -2.28 12.12
N LEU A 338 0.31 -3.30 12.94
CA LEU A 338 0.69 -3.29 14.36
C LEU A 338 2.22 -3.26 14.54
N ASP A 339 2.95 -4.09 13.78
CA ASP A 339 4.42 -4.19 13.88
C ASP A 339 5.07 -2.87 13.46
N LYS A 340 4.58 -2.26 12.37
CA LYS A 340 5.04 -0.93 11.95
C LYS A 340 4.72 0.15 12.98
N THR A 341 3.53 0.09 13.59
CA THR A 341 3.14 1.00 14.67
C THR A 341 4.07 0.87 15.88
N LYS A 342 4.33 -0.37 16.34
CA LYS A 342 5.25 -0.64 17.46
C LYS A 342 6.67 -0.19 17.18
N LEU A 343 7.14 -0.40 15.95
CA LEU A 343 8.47 0.09 15.53
C LEU A 343 8.54 1.62 15.58
N ALA A 344 7.53 2.32 15.08
CA ALA A 344 7.46 3.78 15.16
C ALA A 344 7.42 4.27 16.62
N GLU A 345 6.58 3.67 17.45
CA GLU A 345 6.50 3.96 18.89
C GLU A 345 7.85 3.75 19.60
N SER A 346 8.62 2.71 19.25
CA SER A 346 9.96 2.47 19.79
C SER A 346 10.99 3.54 19.40
N LYS A 347 10.70 4.31 18.33
CA LYS A 347 11.49 5.46 17.87
C LYS A 347 10.94 6.81 18.35
N GLY A 348 9.96 6.81 19.24
CA GLY A 348 9.33 8.01 19.76
C GLY A 348 8.29 8.65 18.82
N VAL A 349 7.96 8.00 17.71
CA VAL A 349 7.02 8.52 16.73
C VAL A 349 5.64 7.88 16.93
N LYS A 350 4.62 8.71 17.11
CA LYS A 350 3.22 8.27 17.09
C LYS A 350 2.78 8.04 15.64
N LEU A 351 2.50 6.78 15.26
CA LEU A 351 2.02 6.46 13.91
C LEU A 351 0.50 6.41 13.87
N ILE A 352 -0.09 7.20 12.99
CA ILE A 352 -1.53 7.27 12.70
C ILE A 352 -1.79 6.56 11.38
N HIS A 353 -2.80 5.67 11.33
CA HIS A 353 -3.20 5.02 10.09
C HIS A 353 -4.54 5.58 9.61
N ILE A 354 -4.52 6.25 8.46
CA ILE A 354 -5.70 6.71 7.74
C ILE A 354 -5.93 5.72 6.59
N PHE A 355 -7.06 5.04 6.59
CA PHE A 355 -7.43 4.21 5.46
C PHE A 355 -8.14 5.05 4.38
N GLU A 356 -7.91 4.69 3.13
CA GLU A 356 -8.42 5.40 1.96
C GLU A 356 -9.92 5.68 2.01
N ASP A 357 -10.74 4.71 2.44
CA ASP A 357 -12.19 4.88 2.60
C ASP A 357 -12.57 5.89 3.69
N GLU A 358 -11.77 6.01 4.74
CA GLU A 358 -11.98 7.04 5.77
C GLU A 358 -11.73 8.43 5.21
N TRP A 359 -10.67 8.59 4.41
CA TRP A 359 -10.39 9.87 3.75
C TRP A 359 -11.43 10.22 2.68
N LEU A 360 -11.89 9.25 1.90
CA LEU A 360 -12.86 9.49 0.83
C LEU A 360 -14.28 9.78 1.35
N TYR A 361 -14.73 9.07 2.40
CA TYR A 361 -16.13 9.11 2.82
C TYR A 361 -16.36 9.73 4.20
N LYS A 362 -15.30 9.97 4.99
CA LYS A 362 -15.35 10.55 6.33
C LYS A 362 -14.28 11.63 6.52
N GLN A 363 -14.00 12.36 5.46
CA GLN A 363 -12.88 13.32 5.40
C GLN A 363 -12.95 14.36 6.52
N ASP A 364 -14.13 14.91 6.81
CA ASP A 364 -14.30 15.93 7.85
C ASP A 364 -13.99 15.38 9.24
N ILE A 365 -14.39 14.12 9.52
CA ILE A 365 -14.08 13.45 10.79
C ILE A 365 -12.55 13.24 10.92
N VAL A 366 -11.89 12.80 9.85
CA VAL A 366 -10.44 12.61 9.81
C VAL A 366 -9.73 13.95 10.03
N LYS A 367 -10.16 15.01 9.34
CA LYS A 367 -9.61 16.36 9.47
C LYS A 367 -9.73 16.91 10.89
N ASP A 368 -10.89 16.75 11.53
CA ASP A 368 -11.11 17.20 12.92
C ASP A 368 -10.25 16.41 13.91
N ARG A 369 -10.06 15.13 13.69
CA ARG A 369 -9.15 14.31 14.51
C ARG A 369 -7.70 14.76 14.35
N LEU A 370 -7.23 14.97 13.13
CA LEU A 370 -5.88 15.48 12.85
C LEU A 370 -5.67 16.86 13.50
N ARG A 371 -6.63 17.78 13.35
CA ARG A 371 -6.61 19.10 14.00
C ARG A 371 -6.45 18.98 15.53
N THR A 372 -7.22 18.08 16.14
CA THR A 372 -7.18 17.82 17.58
C THR A 372 -5.84 17.24 18.02
N ILE A 373 -5.33 16.23 17.32
CA ILE A 373 -4.07 15.54 17.64
C ILE A 373 -2.87 16.47 17.49
N LEU A 374 -2.85 17.30 16.45
CA LEU A 374 -1.79 18.27 16.19
C LEU A 374 -1.87 19.51 17.11
N GLY A 375 -2.91 19.61 17.90
CA GLY A 375 -3.07 20.67 18.91
C GLY A 375 -3.41 22.05 18.33
N VAL A 376 -4.03 22.10 17.16
CA VAL A 376 -4.51 23.36 16.57
C VAL A 376 -5.64 23.91 17.41
N LYS A 377 -5.58 25.22 17.69
CA LYS A 377 -6.60 25.89 18.51
C LYS A 377 -7.99 25.80 17.87
N ILE A 378 -8.96 25.34 18.66
CA ILE A 378 -10.37 25.31 18.31
C ILE A 378 -11.11 26.01 19.44
N ASP A 379 -12.22 26.67 19.12
CA ASP A 379 -13.13 27.17 20.15
C ASP A 379 -13.61 26.04 21.03
N LYS A 380 -13.44 26.22 22.34
CA LYS A 380 -13.66 25.16 23.32
C LYS A 380 -14.89 25.45 24.18
N ILE A 381 -15.80 24.50 24.20
CA ILE A 381 -16.90 24.49 25.15
C ILE A 381 -16.42 23.82 26.44
N PHE A 382 -16.82 24.32 27.59
CA PHE A 382 -16.52 23.66 28.87
C PHE A 382 -17.70 22.78 29.33
N ALA A 383 -17.41 21.53 29.69
CA ALA A 383 -18.44 20.57 30.12
C ALA A 383 -19.34 21.06 31.26
N ARG A 384 -18.85 21.95 32.15
CA ARG A 384 -19.65 22.56 33.22
C ARG A 384 -20.88 23.32 32.70
N LYS A 385 -20.83 23.82 31.45
CA LYS A 385 -21.94 24.54 30.80
C LYS A 385 -22.93 23.60 30.09
N CYS A 386 -22.59 22.32 29.96
CA CYS A 386 -23.43 21.35 29.26
C CYS A 386 -24.38 20.67 30.23
N VAL A 387 -25.57 20.31 29.77
CA VAL A 387 -26.55 19.46 30.47
C VAL A 387 -26.45 18.04 29.92
N ILE A 388 -26.40 17.02 30.77
CA ILE A 388 -26.41 15.61 30.35
C ILE A 388 -27.83 15.06 30.51
N ARG A 389 -28.32 14.40 29.46
CA ARG A 389 -29.59 13.65 29.46
C ARG A 389 -29.52 12.42 28.57
N GLU A 390 -30.43 11.50 28.73
CA GLU A 390 -30.60 10.42 27.77
C GLU A 390 -31.15 10.94 26.45
N ILE A 391 -30.74 10.29 25.37
CA ILE A 391 -31.18 10.58 23.99
C ILE A 391 -31.71 9.30 23.33
N ASP A 392 -32.52 9.47 22.31
CA ASP A 392 -33.02 8.35 21.54
C ASP A 392 -31.95 7.79 20.57
N SER A 393 -32.30 6.72 19.86
CA SER A 393 -31.38 6.08 18.93
C SER A 393 -31.15 6.93 17.68
N VAL A 394 -32.12 7.73 17.25
CA VAL A 394 -32.04 8.54 16.04
C VAL A 394 -31.08 9.71 16.25
N GLU A 395 -31.24 10.45 17.36
CA GLU A 395 -30.32 11.54 17.73
C GLU A 395 -28.87 11.01 17.90
N LYS A 396 -28.71 9.86 18.58
CA LYS A 396 -27.40 9.22 18.76
C LYS A 396 -26.79 8.82 17.41
N ASP A 397 -27.55 8.14 16.54
CA ASP A 397 -27.05 7.63 15.26
C ASP A 397 -26.62 8.78 14.34
N LEU A 398 -27.43 9.83 14.25
CA LEU A 398 -27.13 11.02 13.48
C LEU A 398 -25.83 11.68 13.98
N PHE A 399 -25.69 11.88 15.28
CA PHE A 399 -24.50 12.51 15.87
C PHE A 399 -23.23 11.66 15.65
N LEU A 400 -23.29 10.35 15.97
CA LEU A 400 -22.12 9.49 15.87
C LEU A 400 -21.69 9.23 14.43
N ASN A 401 -22.60 9.13 13.48
CA ASN A 401 -22.24 8.96 12.07
C ASN A 401 -21.52 10.19 11.50
N ASN A 402 -21.81 11.38 12.01
CA ASN A 402 -21.20 12.63 11.58
C ASN A 402 -19.90 12.99 12.33
N ILE A 403 -19.66 12.44 13.54
CA ILE A 403 -18.54 12.89 14.39
C ILE A 403 -17.58 11.74 14.76
N HIS A 404 -18.04 10.48 14.79
CA HIS A 404 -17.22 9.36 15.20
C HIS A 404 -16.72 8.52 14.02
N ILE A 405 -15.41 8.22 13.95
CA ILE A 405 -14.80 7.51 12.82
C ILE A 405 -15.42 6.13 12.56
N GLN A 406 -15.80 5.43 13.60
CA GLN A 406 -16.47 4.12 13.49
C GLN A 406 -17.99 4.24 13.34
N GLY A 407 -18.56 5.45 13.37
CA GLY A 407 -19.99 5.68 13.29
C GLY A 407 -20.76 5.17 14.52
N THR A 408 -22.04 4.90 14.31
CA THR A 408 -22.98 4.46 15.35
C THR A 408 -22.69 3.07 15.93
N ASP A 409 -23.43 2.71 16.99
CA ASP A 409 -23.36 1.44 17.72
C ASP A 409 -24.75 0.91 18.13
N LYS A 410 -24.77 -0.28 18.74
CA LYS A 410 -25.99 -0.91 19.31
C LYS A 410 -25.99 -0.80 20.83
N SER A 411 -25.92 0.44 21.33
CA SER A 411 -25.94 0.73 22.77
C SER A 411 -27.31 0.61 23.40
N SER A 412 -27.35 0.20 24.69
CA SER A 412 -28.54 0.24 25.52
C SER A 412 -28.68 1.54 26.32
N VAL A 413 -27.55 2.17 26.68
CA VAL A 413 -27.50 3.47 27.34
C VAL A 413 -26.90 4.51 26.40
N ARG A 414 -27.59 5.61 26.20
CA ARG A 414 -27.25 6.68 25.25
C ARG A 414 -27.34 8.03 25.94
N LEU A 415 -26.20 8.62 26.27
CA LEU A 415 -26.13 9.91 26.94
C LEU A 415 -25.72 10.99 25.96
N GLY A 416 -26.50 12.07 25.88
CA GLY A 416 -26.23 13.28 25.13
C GLY A 416 -25.83 14.43 26.06
N ALA A 417 -24.87 15.24 25.61
CA ALA A 417 -24.51 16.51 26.27
C ALA A 417 -25.01 17.67 25.41
N PHE A 418 -25.75 18.58 26.03
CA PHE A 418 -26.35 19.73 25.37
C PHE A 418 -25.74 21.04 25.89
N TYR A 419 -25.45 21.94 24.97
CA TYR A 419 -25.04 23.30 25.24
C TYR A 419 -25.87 24.26 24.37
N ASN A 420 -26.60 25.18 25.01
CA ASN A 420 -27.58 26.06 24.35
C ASN A 420 -28.55 25.25 23.46
N ASP A 421 -29.09 24.16 24.00
CA ASP A 421 -30.02 23.21 23.35
C ASP A 421 -29.43 22.46 22.13
N GLU A 422 -28.19 22.69 21.78
CA GLU A 422 -27.49 21.92 20.74
C GLU A 422 -26.82 20.68 21.34
N LEU A 423 -26.95 19.52 20.67
CA LEU A 423 -26.23 18.29 21.02
C LEU A 423 -24.76 18.43 20.63
N VAL A 424 -23.88 18.52 21.65
CA VAL A 424 -22.43 18.75 21.48
C VAL A 424 -21.56 17.56 21.86
N GLY A 425 -22.14 16.50 22.39
CA GLY A 425 -21.40 15.27 22.72
C GLY A 425 -22.31 14.09 22.99
N VAL A 426 -21.82 12.90 22.71
CA VAL A 426 -22.51 11.63 22.95
C VAL A 426 -21.55 10.63 23.59
N MET A 427 -22.05 9.90 24.60
CA MET A 427 -21.37 8.75 25.18
C MET A 427 -22.34 7.59 25.29
N THR A 428 -21.91 6.40 24.86
CA THR A 428 -22.78 5.23 24.79
C THR A 428 -22.21 4.04 25.54
N PHE A 429 -23.09 3.27 26.14
CA PHE A 429 -22.75 2.05 26.87
C PHE A 429 -23.68 0.90 26.49
N SER A 430 -23.17 -0.33 26.63
CA SER A 430 -24.00 -1.53 26.67
C SER A 430 -23.54 -2.45 27.79
N LYS A 431 -24.42 -3.35 28.24
CA LYS A 431 -23.99 -4.43 29.13
C LYS A 431 -22.90 -5.26 28.47
N LEU A 432 -21.95 -5.75 29.26
CA LEU A 432 -20.89 -6.62 28.76
C LEU A 432 -21.53 -7.84 28.09
N ARG A 433 -21.03 -8.15 26.90
CA ARG A 433 -21.50 -9.32 26.14
C ARG A 433 -21.06 -10.59 26.84
N LYS A 434 -22.02 -11.52 27.03
CA LYS A 434 -21.73 -12.86 27.53
C LYS A 434 -20.70 -13.54 26.63
N VAL A 435 -19.53 -13.86 27.15
CA VAL A 435 -18.61 -14.77 26.49
C VAL A 435 -19.16 -16.18 26.69
N LEU A 436 -19.37 -16.94 25.63
CA LEU A 436 -19.80 -18.34 25.68
C LEU A 436 -18.95 -19.12 26.71
N GLY A 437 -19.56 -19.58 27.80
CA GLY A 437 -18.89 -20.33 28.87
C GLY A 437 -18.55 -19.55 30.14
N SER A 438 -18.79 -18.24 30.21
CA SER A 438 -18.63 -17.47 31.44
C SER A 438 -19.85 -17.68 32.38
N LYS A 439 -19.59 -18.18 33.59
CA LYS A 439 -20.63 -18.46 34.61
C LYS A 439 -20.96 -17.29 35.51
N ASN A 440 -20.19 -16.20 35.48
CA ASN A 440 -20.37 -15.06 36.39
C ASN A 440 -20.88 -13.84 35.60
N GLU A 441 -22.13 -13.55 35.75
CA GLU A 441 -22.80 -12.39 35.19
C GLU A 441 -23.21 -11.43 36.31
N SER A 442 -22.53 -10.29 36.35
CA SER A 442 -23.06 -9.13 37.04
C SER A 442 -23.87 -8.31 36.04
N ASP A 443 -25.13 -8.10 36.28
CA ASP A 443 -26.01 -7.21 35.51
C ASP A 443 -25.52 -5.74 35.53
N SER A 444 -24.47 -5.46 36.29
CA SER A 444 -23.90 -4.13 36.53
C SER A 444 -22.55 -3.92 35.83
N GLU A 445 -22.10 -4.83 34.96
CA GLU A 445 -20.89 -4.65 34.17
C GLU A 445 -21.22 -4.09 32.78
N TYR A 446 -20.49 -3.04 32.36
CA TYR A 446 -20.76 -2.32 31.13
C TYR A 446 -19.51 -2.17 30.24
N GLU A 447 -19.75 -2.03 28.94
CA GLU A 447 -18.77 -1.59 27.97
C GLU A 447 -19.09 -0.17 27.48
N LEU A 448 -18.15 0.76 27.59
CA LEU A 448 -18.22 2.06 26.94
C LEU A 448 -17.89 1.85 25.46
N LEU A 449 -18.89 2.00 24.60
CA LEU A 449 -18.79 1.68 23.17
C LEU A 449 -18.28 2.85 22.35
N ARG A 450 -18.83 4.06 22.57
CA ARG A 450 -18.48 5.27 21.82
C ARG A 450 -18.43 6.48 22.73
N PHE A 451 -17.49 7.36 22.40
CA PHE A 451 -17.45 8.72 22.89
C PHE A 451 -17.06 9.67 21.77
N ALA A 452 -17.89 10.65 21.51
CA ALA A 452 -17.65 11.70 20.55
C ALA A 452 -18.13 13.06 21.06
N ASN A 453 -17.45 14.15 20.70
CA ASN A 453 -17.87 15.49 21.07
C ASN A 453 -17.37 16.56 20.10
N LYS A 454 -18.03 17.72 20.07
CA LYS A 454 -17.64 18.93 19.34
C LYS A 454 -16.75 19.80 20.24
N SER A 455 -15.49 19.40 20.42
CA SER A 455 -14.47 20.18 21.19
C SER A 455 -14.86 20.60 22.62
N VAL A 456 -15.54 19.72 23.35
CA VAL A 456 -15.97 19.99 24.73
C VAL A 456 -14.94 19.46 25.73
N ILE A 457 -14.32 20.36 26.49
CA ILE A 457 -13.32 20.02 27.50
C ILE A 457 -13.98 19.47 28.76
N GLY A 458 -13.43 18.36 29.28
CA GLY A 458 -13.87 17.72 30.53
C GLY A 458 -15.16 16.90 30.38
N LEU A 459 -15.64 16.69 29.16
CA LEU A 459 -16.92 16.03 28.93
C LEU A 459 -16.88 14.54 29.28
N VAL A 460 -15.76 13.85 29.07
CA VAL A 460 -15.59 12.44 29.45
C VAL A 460 -15.86 12.25 30.94
N SER A 461 -15.21 13.06 31.80
CA SER A 461 -15.39 12.99 33.26
C SER A 461 -16.83 13.29 33.67
N LYS A 462 -17.49 14.25 33.03
CA LYS A 462 -18.87 14.61 33.32
C LYS A 462 -19.83 13.50 32.93
N PHE A 463 -19.67 12.90 31.77
CA PHE A 463 -20.47 11.73 31.37
C PHE A 463 -20.26 10.54 32.27
N LEU A 464 -19.02 10.21 32.62
CA LEU A 464 -18.71 9.08 33.51
C LEU A 464 -19.32 9.29 34.89
N LYS A 465 -19.20 10.51 35.46
CA LYS A 465 -19.83 10.83 36.73
C LYS A 465 -21.36 10.64 36.66
N HIS A 466 -22.01 11.15 35.63
CA HIS A 466 -23.44 10.98 35.40
C HIS A 466 -23.83 9.50 35.26
N PHE A 467 -23.06 8.74 34.48
CA PHE A 467 -23.29 7.32 34.26
C PHE A 467 -23.13 6.52 35.56
N ILE A 468 -22.05 6.71 36.30
CA ILE A 468 -21.79 6.01 37.57
C ILE A 468 -22.90 6.29 38.57
N THR A 469 -23.33 7.55 38.72
CA THR A 469 -24.36 7.95 39.66
C THR A 469 -25.73 7.33 39.34
N ASN A 470 -26.11 7.21 38.08
CA ASN A 470 -27.46 6.81 37.69
C ASN A 470 -27.58 5.30 37.38
N TYR A 471 -26.48 4.64 36.99
CA TYR A 471 -26.49 3.23 36.58
C TYR A 471 -25.75 2.29 37.53
N ASN A 472 -25.03 2.84 38.52
CA ASN A 472 -24.27 2.13 39.53
C ASN A 472 -23.46 0.92 39.00
N PRO A 473 -22.60 1.11 38.00
CA PRO A 473 -21.84 0.01 37.42
C PRO A 473 -20.81 -0.53 38.39
N THR A 474 -20.64 -1.84 38.45
CA THR A 474 -19.54 -2.48 39.21
C THR A 474 -18.23 -2.46 38.42
N LYS A 475 -18.33 -2.40 37.09
CA LYS A 475 -17.18 -2.37 36.21
C LYS A 475 -17.54 -1.75 34.85
N VAL A 476 -16.63 -0.95 34.29
CA VAL A 476 -16.74 -0.42 32.92
C VAL A 476 -15.47 -0.78 32.15
N ILE A 477 -15.62 -1.46 31.02
CA ILE A 477 -14.53 -1.75 30.10
C ILE A 477 -14.61 -0.81 28.89
N SER A 478 -13.47 -0.41 28.35
CA SER A 478 -13.42 0.35 27.10
C SER A 478 -12.19 -0.02 26.27
N TYR A 479 -12.28 0.24 24.96
CA TYR A 479 -11.24 -0.04 23.99
C TYR A 479 -10.86 1.24 23.23
N ALA A 480 -9.59 1.64 23.32
CA ALA A 480 -9.07 2.76 22.56
C ALA A 480 -8.41 2.27 21.26
N ASP A 481 -8.91 2.71 20.12
CA ASP A 481 -8.32 2.40 18.81
C ASP A 481 -6.87 2.87 18.77
N ARG A 482 -5.91 1.94 18.67
CA ARG A 482 -4.47 2.22 18.72
C ARG A 482 -4.02 3.16 17.61
N ARG A 483 -4.66 3.12 16.45
CA ARG A 483 -4.33 4.00 15.32
C ARG A 483 -4.42 5.48 15.69
N TRP A 484 -5.42 5.83 16.49
CA TRP A 484 -5.77 7.21 16.85
C TRP A 484 -5.38 7.60 18.26
N SER A 485 -5.19 6.63 19.16
CA SER A 485 -4.88 6.91 20.55
C SER A 485 -3.38 7.14 20.75
N PRO A 486 -2.97 8.03 21.68
CA PRO A 486 -1.59 8.06 22.15
C PRO A 486 -1.24 6.74 22.83
N ILE A 487 0.03 6.58 23.20
CA ILE A 487 0.50 5.44 24.02
C ILE A 487 -0.42 5.30 25.25
N ALA A 488 -0.64 4.08 25.70
CA ALA A 488 -1.62 3.77 26.74
C ALA A 488 -1.55 4.70 27.97
N ASP A 489 -0.34 5.10 28.37
CA ASP A 489 -0.12 5.98 29.53
C ASP A 489 -0.63 7.42 29.35
N ASN A 490 -0.67 7.91 28.15
CA ASN A 490 -1.13 9.26 27.80
C ASN A 490 -2.60 9.30 27.34
N CYS A 491 -3.28 8.15 27.32
CA CYS A 491 -4.66 8.04 26.86
C CYS A 491 -5.63 8.78 27.78
N VAL A 492 -6.71 9.34 27.21
CA VAL A 492 -7.77 10.02 27.94
C VAL A 492 -8.41 9.12 29.02
N TYR A 493 -8.50 7.82 28.79
CA TYR A 493 -9.05 6.87 29.75
C TYR A 493 -8.26 6.83 31.06
N LYS A 494 -6.93 6.83 31.01
CA LYS A 494 -6.09 6.92 32.24
C LYS A 494 -6.33 8.21 33.00
N LYS A 495 -6.50 9.34 32.29
CA LYS A 495 -6.76 10.65 32.93
C LYS A 495 -8.10 10.73 33.65
N VAL A 496 -9.04 9.86 33.31
CA VAL A 496 -10.38 9.82 33.96
C VAL A 496 -10.58 8.59 34.83
N GLY A 497 -9.49 7.94 35.25
CA GLY A 497 -9.50 6.90 36.28
C GLY A 497 -9.53 5.46 35.78
N PHE A 498 -9.53 5.20 34.47
CA PHE A 498 -9.42 3.84 33.98
C PHE A 498 -7.99 3.30 34.14
N LYS A 499 -7.89 2.03 34.48
CA LYS A 499 -6.65 1.27 34.51
C LYS A 499 -6.42 0.61 33.15
N TYR A 500 -5.20 0.72 32.61
CA TYR A 500 -4.79 -0.06 31.44
C TYR A 500 -4.62 -1.53 31.83
N ILE A 501 -5.25 -2.44 31.08
CA ILE A 501 -5.24 -3.88 31.38
C ILE A 501 -4.70 -4.74 30.24
N GLY A 502 -4.27 -4.15 29.12
CA GLY A 502 -3.62 -4.87 28.04
C GLY A 502 -3.99 -4.40 26.63
N GLU A 503 -3.59 -5.17 25.65
CA GLU A 503 -3.83 -4.92 24.23
C GLU A 503 -4.70 -6.01 23.62
N THR A 504 -5.50 -5.66 22.62
CA THR A 504 -6.19 -6.65 21.79
C THR A 504 -5.27 -7.05 20.62
N LYS A 505 -5.45 -8.26 20.11
CA LYS A 505 -4.88 -8.65 18.82
C LYS A 505 -5.49 -7.78 17.71
N PRO A 506 -4.79 -7.57 16.59
CA PRO A 506 -5.37 -6.92 15.42
C PRO A 506 -6.67 -7.60 14.99
N ASN A 507 -7.66 -6.78 14.67
CA ASN A 507 -8.91 -7.19 14.06
C ASN A 507 -8.86 -6.91 12.56
N TYR A 508 -9.82 -7.42 11.78
CA TYR A 508 -9.87 -7.20 10.34
C TYR A 508 -11.25 -6.75 9.88
N TRP A 509 -11.22 -6.14 8.72
CA TRP A 509 -12.35 -5.70 7.94
C TRP A 509 -12.33 -6.43 6.61
N TYR A 510 -13.48 -6.62 6.01
CA TYR A 510 -13.58 -7.11 4.64
C TYR A 510 -13.66 -5.94 3.67
N SER A 511 -13.04 -6.07 2.49
CA SER A 511 -13.17 -5.12 1.41
C SER A 511 -13.42 -5.85 0.10
N LYS A 512 -14.39 -5.40 -0.68
CA LYS A 512 -14.65 -5.90 -2.03
C LYS A 512 -14.31 -4.82 -3.05
N ASN A 513 -13.49 -5.21 -4.05
CA ASN A 513 -13.03 -4.29 -5.09
C ASN A 513 -12.29 -3.03 -4.55
N SER A 514 -11.71 -3.12 -3.37
CA SER A 514 -10.92 -2.06 -2.73
C SER A 514 -11.64 -0.70 -2.63
N LYS A 515 -12.97 -0.70 -2.45
CA LYS A 515 -13.77 0.54 -2.38
C LYS A 515 -14.00 1.01 -0.96
N THR A 516 -14.45 0.10 -0.09
CA THR A 516 -14.79 0.38 1.30
C THR A 516 -14.45 -0.82 2.15
N ARG A 517 -14.19 -0.58 3.44
CA ARG A 517 -14.05 -1.63 4.44
C ARG A 517 -15.40 -1.89 5.10
N GLU A 518 -15.75 -3.13 5.18
CA GLU A 518 -17.00 -3.60 5.78
C GLU A 518 -16.71 -4.38 7.07
N TYR A 519 -17.55 -4.17 8.06
CA TYR A 519 -17.33 -4.74 9.39
C TYR A 519 -17.52 -6.25 9.40
N ARG A 520 -16.50 -7.02 9.82
CA ARG A 520 -16.48 -8.48 9.78
C ARG A 520 -17.69 -9.15 10.44
N TYR A 521 -18.29 -8.54 11.47
CA TYR A 521 -19.45 -9.11 12.15
C TYR A 521 -20.68 -9.29 11.27
N ASN A 522 -20.74 -8.59 10.13
CA ASN A 522 -21.80 -8.76 9.13
C ASN A 522 -21.64 -10.06 8.35
N TYR A 523 -20.46 -10.69 8.45
CA TYR A 523 -20.03 -11.84 7.68
C TYR A 523 -19.63 -13.04 8.57
N ARG A 524 -20.06 -13.05 9.82
CA ARG A 524 -19.81 -14.21 10.70
C ARG A 524 -20.36 -15.48 10.07
N LYS A 525 -19.72 -16.63 10.36
CA LYS A 525 -20.06 -17.93 9.80
C LYS A 525 -21.54 -18.27 9.96
N ASP A 526 -22.12 -18.01 11.15
CA ASP A 526 -23.53 -18.23 11.43
C ASP A 526 -24.45 -17.44 10.48
N ILE A 527 -24.10 -16.17 10.19
CA ILE A 527 -24.85 -15.32 9.27
C ILE A 527 -24.69 -15.82 7.82
N LEU A 528 -23.49 -16.20 7.42
CA LEU A 528 -23.24 -16.73 6.07
C LEU A 528 -24.00 -18.03 5.83
N VAL A 529 -23.95 -18.96 6.78
CA VAL A 529 -24.69 -20.22 6.70
C VAL A 529 -26.21 -19.98 6.65
N SER A 530 -26.74 -19.03 7.43
CA SER A 530 -28.15 -18.65 7.35
C SER A 530 -28.57 -18.07 5.99
N LYS A 531 -27.62 -17.52 5.23
CA LYS A 531 -27.79 -17.03 3.85
C LYS A 531 -27.61 -18.12 2.78
N GLY A 532 -27.38 -19.39 3.17
CA GLY A 532 -27.27 -20.53 2.29
C GLY A 532 -25.84 -20.86 1.82
N TYR A 533 -24.79 -20.26 2.41
CA TYR A 533 -23.41 -20.64 2.11
C TYR A 533 -23.02 -21.93 2.83
N ASP A 534 -22.00 -22.63 2.29
CA ASP A 534 -21.56 -23.94 2.76
C ASP A 534 -21.09 -23.92 4.23
N ALA A 535 -21.77 -24.68 5.08
CA ALA A 535 -21.45 -24.79 6.50
C ALA A 535 -20.10 -25.50 6.77
N ASN A 536 -19.55 -26.25 5.82
CA ASN A 536 -18.24 -26.89 5.97
C ASN A 536 -17.06 -25.93 5.75
N LYS A 537 -17.29 -24.82 5.03
CA LYS A 537 -16.27 -23.79 4.80
C LYS A 537 -16.12 -22.85 5.98
N THR A 538 -14.92 -22.32 6.16
CA THR A 538 -14.67 -21.24 7.12
C THR A 538 -15.26 -19.93 6.62
N GLU A 539 -15.46 -18.97 7.53
CA GLU A 539 -15.82 -17.57 7.18
C GLU A 539 -14.89 -17.02 6.09
N PHE A 540 -13.59 -17.25 6.24
CA PHE A 540 -12.56 -16.74 5.32
C PHE A 540 -12.67 -17.34 3.92
N GLU A 541 -12.84 -18.64 3.81
CA GLU A 541 -12.99 -19.34 2.52
C GLU A 541 -14.21 -18.84 1.76
N ILE A 542 -15.36 -18.72 2.45
CA ILE A 542 -16.59 -18.18 1.83
C ILE A 542 -16.38 -16.75 1.34
N MET A 543 -15.78 -15.89 2.17
CA MET A 543 -15.59 -14.50 1.80
C MET A 543 -14.57 -14.32 0.67
N ASN A 544 -13.52 -15.15 0.65
CA ASN A 544 -12.54 -15.16 -0.42
C ASN A 544 -13.15 -15.58 -1.76
N GLU A 545 -13.99 -16.61 -1.78
CA GLU A 545 -14.76 -17.04 -2.97
C GLU A 545 -15.70 -15.95 -3.48
N LEU A 546 -16.24 -15.13 -2.57
CA LEU A 546 -17.07 -13.98 -2.90
C LEU A 546 -16.26 -12.76 -3.39
N GLY A 547 -14.93 -12.87 -3.44
CA GLY A 547 -14.01 -11.81 -3.88
C GLY A 547 -13.79 -10.72 -2.84
N TYR A 548 -13.96 -11.04 -1.55
CA TYR A 548 -13.60 -10.14 -0.46
C TYR A 548 -12.18 -10.42 0.04
N GLU A 549 -11.47 -9.36 0.35
CA GLU A 549 -10.12 -9.38 0.92
C GLU A 549 -10.13 -8.88 2.37
N ARG A 550 -9.26 -9.40 3.22
CA ARG A 550 -9.11 -8.92 4.59
C ARG A 550 -8.10 -7.78 4.66
N ILE A 551 -8.44 -6.76 5.46
CA ILE A 551 -7.57 -5.64 5.80
C ILE A 551 -7.48 -5.59 7.32
N TRP A 552 -6.27 -5.74 7.86
CA TRP A 552 -6.01 -5.80 9.29
C TRP A 552 -5.78 -4.41 9.89
N ASP A 553 -6.22 -4.20 11.13
CA ASP A 553 -5.96 -2.99 11.90
C ASP A 553 -4.74 -3.15 12.86
N CYS A 554 -4.56 -2.20 13.78
CA CYS A 554 -3.46 -2.20 14.75
C CYS A 554 -3.88 -2.74 16.13
N GLY A 555 -5.10 -3.25 16.29
CA GLY A 555 -5.69 -3.58 17.57
C GLY A 555 -6.07 -2.36 18.40
N SER A 556 -6.39 -2.58 19.67
CA SER A 556 -6.83 -1.54 20.61
C SER A 556 -6.14 -1.71 21.96
N PHE A 557 -5.99 -0.62 22.70
CA PHE A 557 -5.67 -0.66 24.12
C PHE A 557 -6.94 -0.94 24.92
N LYS A 558 -6.86 -1.86 25.87
CA LYS A 558 -7.98 -2.24 26.73
C LYS A 558 -7.86 -1.57 28.09
N PHE A 559 -8.94 -0.95 28.54
CA PHE A 559 -9.02 -0.21 29.79
C PHE A 559 -10.20 -0.70 30.63
N GLU A 560 -10.05 -0.63 31.96
CA GLU A 560 -11.04 -1.00 32.93
C GLU A 560 -11.18 0.10 33.97
N LEU A 561 -12.41 0.43 34.33
CA LEU A 561 -12.78 1.30 35.46
C LEU A 561 -13.59 0.50 36.43
N ILE A 562 -13.20 0.51 37.70
CA ILE A 562 -13.96 0.05 38.84
C ILE A 562 -14.31 1.31 39.62
N PRO A 563 -15.58 1.75 39.60
CA PRO A 563 -16.03 2.99 40.23
C PRO A 563 -15.90 3.04 41.74
#